data_e6ed63b541f8405a615c839838959add
#
_entry.id   e6ed63b541f8405a615c839838959add
#
_cell.length_a   1.000
_cell.length_b   1.000
_cell.length_c   1.000
_cell.angle_alpha   90.00
_cell.angle_beta   90.00
_cell.angle_gamma   90.00
#
_symmetry.space_group_name_H-M   'P 1'
#
loop_
_entity.id
_entity.type
_entity.pdbx_description
1 polymer ?
#
loop_
_entity_poly.entity_id
_entity_poly.type
_entity_poly.pdbx_seq_one_letter_code
_entity_poly.pdbx_strand_id
1 'polypeptide(L)'
;MTTTNIAIIGAGQLGSRHLQGLKKASVPMNIYVLDASMESLGICEQRYNEIAENDLIGKIVFTTQWEEIPAFIDIAIVATGSKPRCAIIHELVERHQCRMLILEKFLFPKMSDYDDITNLFQINNVQAWVNCCRRYFSCYQKLRNVLANDGPLTFILEGKNWGLCCNSIHQIDLFAFLSGAKKISFDCSGIDPILYESKRAGYIEMTGTIKGVADNGSSLQISSFAEFDGPGKLSIKSQRHYVEIYEGLNKMIIDSIEEPMNMPYQSDLTGKYVEDLSRTHSLPLASYKESSNLHQQILPHFLQIYNQLKGIDSDLCPIT
;
A
#
# COMPACT_ATOMS: atom_id res chain seq x y z
N MET A 1 1.93 -3.70 -30.91
CA MET A 1 1.55 -3.91 -29.49
C MET A 1 0.13 -3.33 -29.33
N THR A 2 -0.74 -3.99 -28.62
CA THR A 2 -2.08 -3.46 -28.30
C THR A 2 -1.95 -2.33 -27.30
N THR A 3 -2.71 -1.26 -27.48
CA THR A 3 -2.72 -0.12 -26.56
C THR A 3 -3.45 -0.53 -25.26
N THR A 4 -2.85 -0.30 -24.11
CA THR A 4 -3.40 -0.64 -22.79
C THR A 4 -4.28 0.50 -22.26
N ASN A 5 -5.51 0.24 -21.90
CA ASN A 5 -6.39 1.22 -21.25
C ASN A 5 -6.17 1.20 -19.73
N ILE A 6 -5.72 2.31 -19.17
CA ILE A 6 -5.41 2.45 -17.75
C ILE A 6 -6.33 3.49 -17.13
N ALA A 7 -6.98 3.14 -16.02
CA ALA A 7 -7.77 4.08 -15.23
C ALA A 7 -7.08 4.37 -13.89
N ILE A 8 -7.01 5.65 -13.50
CA ILE A 8 -6.65 6.08 -12.14
C ILE A 8 -7.89 6.63 -11.49
N ILE A 9 -8.34 6.01 -10.40
CA ILE A 9 -9.51 6.43 -9.65
C ILE A 9 -9.03 7.09 -8.35
N GLY A 10 -9.21 8.41 -8.29
CA GLY A 10 -8.68 9.29 -7.25
C GLY A 10 -7.45 10.06 -7.72
N ALA A 11 -7.60 11.37 -7.96
CA ALA A 11 -6.56 12.30 -8.43
C ALA A 11 -5.81 13.04 -7.30
N GLY A 12 -5.93 12.58 -6.05
CA GLY A 12 -5.27 13.16 -4.90
C GLY A 12 -3.74 13.02 -4.94
N GLN A 13 -3.09 13.18 -3.76
CA GLN A 13 -1.61 13.13 -3.66
C GLN A 13 -1.00 11.86 -4.26
N LEU A 14 -1.54 10.68 -3.94
CA LEU A 14 -1.01 9.42 -4.48
C LEU A 14 -1.42 9.20 -5.93
N GLY A 15 -2.68 9.48 -6.30
CA GLY A 15 -3.13 9.34 -7.69
C GLY A 15 -2.31 10.16 -8.67
N SER A 16 -1.98 11.41 -8.32
CA SER A 16 -1.11 12.23 -9.16
C SER A 16 0.34 11.68 -9.25
N ARG A 17 0.86 11.01 -8.20
CA ARG A 17 2.17 10.34 -8.25
C ARG A 17 2.12 9.06 -9.10
N HIS A 18 1.01 8.31 -9.03
CA HIS A 18 0.78 7.20 -9.97
C HIS A 18 0.77 7.68 -11.41
N LEU A 19 0.06 8.78 -11.69
CA LEU A 19 0.00 9.36 -13.03
C LEU A 19 1.38 9.80 -13.54
N GLN A 20 2.18 10.47 -12.71
CA GLN A 20 3.56 10.82 -13.05
C GLN A 20 4.41 9.57 -13.37
N GLY A 21 4.19 8.48 -12.63
CA GLY A 21 4.87 7.20 -12.88
C GLY A 21 4.46 6.57 -14.21
N LEU A 22 3.21 6.67 -14.63
CA LEU A 22 2.75 6.19 -15.94
C LEU A 22 3.46 6.91 -17.09
N LYS A 23 3.76 8.18 -16.94
CA LYS A 23 4.48 8.96 -17.97
C LYS A 23 5.90 8.44 -18.23
N LYS A 24 6.44 7.61 -17.33
CA LYS A 24 7.76 6.97 -17.46
C LYS A 24 7.71 5.53 -18.03
N ALA A 25 6.51 5.02 -18.33
CA ALA A 25 6.35 3.64 -18.79
C ALA A 25 6.73 3.48 -20.27
N SER A 26 7.21 2.29 -20.63
CA SER A 26 7.68 1.93 -21.98
C SER A 26 6.64 1.09 -22.75
N VAL A 27 5.36 1.26 -22.47
CA VAL A 27 4.26 0.54 -23.12
C VAL A 27 3.23 1.52 -23.70
N PRO A 28 2.64 1.26 -24.88
CA PRO A 28 1.58 2.09 -25.44
C PRO A 28 0.33 2.05 -24.54
N MET A 29 -0.22 3.22 -24.20
CA MET A 29 -1.37 3.30 -23.30
C MET A 29 -2.28 4.49 -23.59
N ASN A 30 -3.55 4.34 -23.19
CA ASN A 30 -4.48 5.42 -22.95
C ASN A 30 -4.72 5.55 -21.45
N ILE A 31 -4.80 6.76 -20.94
CA ILE A 31 -4.93 7.04 -19.51
C ILE A 31 -6.23 7.79 -19.26
N TYR A 32 -6.99 7.36 -18.25
CA TYR A 32 -8.22 7.98 -17.80
C TYR A 32 -8.09 8.24 -16.30
N VAL A 33 -8.22 9.51 -15.90
CA VAL A 33 -8.11 9.94 -14.50
C VAL A 33 -9.49 10.42 -14.04
N LEU A 34 -10.07 9.70 -13.08
CA LEU A 34 -11.38 10.01 -12.51
C LEU A 34 -11.24 10.49 -11.07
N ASP A 35 -11.84 11.61 -10.76
CA ASP A 35 -12.00 12.11 -9.38
C ASP A 35 -13.28 12.94 -9.29
N ALA A 36 -13.96 12.91 -8.15
CA ALA A 36 -15.15 13.74 -7.91
C ALA A 36 -14.81 15.24 -7.82
N SER A 37 -13.55 15.60 -7.56
CA SER A 37 -13.08 16.98 -7.38
C SER A 37 -12.37 17.50 -8.63
N MET A 38 -12.97 18.48 -9.30
CA MET A 38 -12.31 19.21 -10.40
C MET A 38 -11.01 19.88 -9.97
N GLU A 39 -10.90 20.35 -8.72
CA GLU A 39 -9.66 20.93 -8.18
C GLU A 39 -8.55 19.88 -8.11
N SER A 40 -8.86 18.68 -7.59
CA SER A 40 -7.92 17.57 -7.55
C SER A 40 -7.45 17.16 -8.94
N LEU A 41 -8.35 17.13 -9.92
CA LEU A 41 -8.03 16.84 -11.32
C LEU A 41 -7.10 17.91 -11.89
N GLY A 42 -7.37 19.20 -11.68
CA GLY A 42 -6.51 20.29 -12.14
C GLY A 42 -5.09 20.23 -11.56
N ILE A 43 -4.96 19.95 -10.26
CA ILE A 43 -3.64 19.75 -9.63
C ILE A 43 -2.93 18.51 -10.19
N CYS A 44 -3.68 17.44 -10.43
CA CYS A 44 -3.14 16.21 -10.99
C CYS A 44 -2.62 16.43 -12.42
N GLU A 45 -3.36 17.13 -13.25
CA GLU A 45 -2.98 17.52 -14.60
C GLU A 45 -1.73 18.42 -14.60
N GLN A 46 -1.67 19.42 -13.72
CA GLN A 46 -0.48 20.26 -13.56
C GLN A 46 0.76 19.42 -13.26
N ARG A 47 0.68 18.50 -12.29
CA ARG A 47 1.78 17.60 -11.94
C ARG A 47 2.16 16.64 -13.06
N TYR A 48 1.19 16.20 -13.84
CA TYR A 48 1.45 15.39 -15.03
C TYR A 48 2.29 16.16 -16.05
N ASN A 49 2.00 17.43 -16.25
CA ASN A 49 2.71 18.29 -17.19
C ASN A 49 4.14 18.69 -16.73
N GLU A 50 4.47 18.47 -15.44
CA GLU A 50 5.85 18.63 -14.93
C GLU A 50 6.82 17.54 -15.44
N ILE A 51 6.32 16.41 -15.91
CA ILE A 51 7.12 15.28 -16.39
C ILE A 51 7.25 15.36 -17.92
N ALA A 52 8.41 15.01 -18.46
CA ALA A 52 8.65 14.99 -19.90
C ALA A 52 7.58 14.18 -20.66
N GLU A 53 7.25 14.59 -21.87
CA GLU A 53 6.27 13.89 -22.70
C GLU A 53 6.72 12.46 -23.04
N ASN A 54 5.72 11.60 -23.27
CA ASN A 54 5.90 10.21 -23.64
C ASN A 54 4.99 9.89 -24.84
N ASP A 55 5.59 9.71 -26.01
CA ASP A 55 4.90 9.44 -27.27
C ASP A 55 4.11 8.13 -27.29
N LEU A 56 4.31 7.26 -26.28
CA LEU A 56 3.54 6.03 -26.10
C LEU A 56 2.18 6.26 -25.44
N ILE A 57 1.90 7.48 -24.95
CA ILE A 57 0.59 7.83 -24.40
C ILE A 57 -0.26 8.40 -25.55
N GLY A 58 -1.19 7.56 -26.05
CA GLY A 58 -2.04 7.94 -27.17
C GLY A 58 -3.16 8.93 -26.77
N LYS A 59 -3.70 8.78 -25.56
CA LYS A 59 -4.78 9.64 -25.03
C LYS A 59 -4.65 9.79 -23.52
N ILE A 60 -4.94 10.98 -23.00
CA ILE A 60 -5.20 11.22 -21.60
C ILE A 60 -6.51 11.99 -21.41
N VAL A 61 -7.34 11.56 -20.45
CA VAL A 61 -8.62 12.18 -20.09
C VAL A 61 -8.64 12.44 -18.59
N PHE A 62 -9.01 13.66 -18.20
CA PHE A 62 -9.29 14.01 -16.80
C PHE A 62 -10.80 14.28 -16.70
N THR A 63 -11.51 13.54 -15.85
CA THR A 63 -12.95 13.58 -15.80
C THR A 63 -13.54 13.37 -14.43
N THR A 64 -14.73 13.91 -14.21
CA THR A 64 -15.57 13.59 -13.04
C THR A 64 -16.66 12.56 -13.37
N GLN A 65 -16.74 12.11 -14.63
CA GLN A 65 -17.84 11.30 -15.15
C GLN A 65 -17.37 9.88 -15.49
N TRP A 66 -18.02 8.88 -14.91
CA TRP A 66 -17.75 7.48 -15.20
C TRP A 66 -17.95 7.11 -16.66
N GLU A 67 -18.91 7.78 -17.33
CA GLU A 67 -19.27 7.54 -18.72
C GLU A 67 -18.15 7.86 -19.72
N GLU A 68 -17.16 8.66 -19.31
CA GLU A 68 -15.98 8.97 -20.13
C GLU A 68 -14.86 7.94 -19.99
N ILE A 69 -14.98 7.00 -19.04
CA ILE A 69 -14.08 5.86 -18.88
C ILE A 69 -14.52 4.78 -19.89
N PRO A 70 -13.59 4.11 -20.59
CA PRO A 70 -13.95 3.08 -21.55
C PRO A 70 -14.61 1.87 -20.89
N ALA A 71 -15.52 1.20 -21.61
CA ALA A 71 -16.19 0.00 -21.11
C ALA A 71 -15.22 -1.14 -20.72
N PHE A 72 -14.02 -1.16 -21.33
CA PHE A 72 -12.95 -2.12 -21.03
C PHE A 72 -11.71 -1.42 -20.52
N ILE A 73 -11.27 -1.81 -19.33
CA ILE A 73 -10.08 -1.32 -18.64
C ILE A 73 -9.13 -2.50 -18.41
N ASP A 74 -7.91 -2.41 -18.92
CA ASP A 74 -6.88 -3.44 -18.68
C ASP A 74 -6.35 -3.37 -17.25
N ILE A 75 -6.04 -2.15 -16.77
CA ILE A 75 -5.47 -1.93 -15.44
C ILE A 75 -6.16 -0.71 -14.80
N ALA A 76 -6.70 -0.89 -13.59
CA ALA A 76 -7.18 0.23 -12.79
C ALA A 76 -6.33 0.42 -11.53
N ILE A 77 -6.04 1.66 -11.17
CA ILE A 77 -5.33 2.05 -9.96
C ILE A 77 -6.30 2.82 -9.06
N VAL A 78 -6.68 2.25 -7.92
CA VAL A 78 -7.63 2.87 -6.98
C VAL A 78 -6.84 3.58 -5.87
N ALA A 79 -6.64 4.87 -6.03
CA ALA A 79 -5.82 5.73 -5.17
C ALA A 79 -6.64 6.64 -4.23
N THR A 80 -7.89 6.30 -4.00
CA THR A 80 -8.80 7.02 -3.07
C THR A 80 -8.44 6.76 -1.61
N GLY A 81 -8.99 7.54 -0.69
CA GLY A 81 -8.96 7.21 0.74
C GLY A 81 -9.70 5.91 1.04
N SER A 82 -9.46 5.30 2.19
CA SER A 82 -10.03 4.01 2.58
C SER A 82 -11.56 4.04 2.70
N LYS A 83 -12.13 5.14 3.23
CA LYS A 83 -13.59 5.26 3.50
C LYS A 83 -14.45 5.06 2.24
N PRO A 84 -14.23 5.76 1.13
CA PRO A 84 -15.04 5.59 -0.08
C PRO A 84 -14.63 4.39 -0.93
N ARG A 85 -13.51 3.73 -0.66
CA ARG A 85 -12.87 2.78 -1.59
C ARG A 85 -13.74 1.58 -1.90
N CYS A 86 -14.43 1.01 -0.93
CA CYS A 86 -15.31 -0.13 -1.15
C CYS A 86 -16.40 0.20 -2.18
N ALA A 87 -17.16 1.27 -1.96
CA ALA A 87 -18.20 1.73 -2.88
C ALA A 87 -17.65 2.07 -4.28
N ILE A 88 -16.47 2.69 -4.35
CA ILE A 88 -15.82 3.04 -5.61
C ILE A 88 -15.38 1.79 -6.38
N ILE A 89 -14.89 0.75 -5.70
CA ILE A 89 -14.53 -0.52 -6.36
C ILE A 89 -15.78 -1.20 -6.91
N HIS A 90 -16.89 -1.21 -6.18
CA HIS A 90 -18.19 -1.68 -6.70
C HIS A 90 -18.58 -0.95 -7.97
N GLU A 91 -18.62 0.37 -7.92
CA GLU A 91 -19.00 1.20 -9.06
C GLU A 91 -18.09 0.96 -10.27
N LEU A 92 -16.78 0.84 -10.06
CA LEU A 92 -15.81 0.53 -11.11
C LEU A 92 -16.09 -0.82 -11.77
N VAL A 93 -16.28 -1.88 -10.97
CA VAL A 93 -16.43 -3.25 -11.46
C VAL A 93 -17.83 -3.49 -12.09
N GLU A 94 -18.86 -2.81 -11.60
CA GLU A 94 -20.23 -2.90 -12.13
C GLU A 94 -20.40 -2.13 -13.46
N ARG A 95 -19.71 -1.00 -13.61
CA ARG A 95 -19.81 -0.19 -14.83
C ARG A 95 -18.87 -0.61 -15.94
N HIS A 96 -17.70 -1.17 -15.57
CA HIS A 96 -16.61 -1.41 -16.49
C HIS A 96 -16.08 -2.84 -16.36
N GLN A 97 -15.73 -3.42 -17.48
CA GLN A 97 -15.01 -4.69 -17.51
C GLN A 97 -13.54 -4.43 -17.17
N CYS A 98 -13.15 -4.64 -15.91
CA CYS A 98 -11.80 -4.40 -15.42
C CYS A 98 -11.12 -5.73 -15.08
N ARG A 99 -9.92 -5.96 -15.62
CA ARG A 99 -9.17 -7.22 -15.41
C ARG A 99 -8.25 -7.20 -14.21
N MET A 100 -7.51 -6.11 -14.05
CA MET A 100 -6.43 -6.02 -13.08
C MET A 100 -6.52 -4.72 -12.29
N LEU A 101 -6.43 -4.81 -10.95
CA LEU A 101 -6.49 -3.66 -10.06
C LEU A 101 -5.22 -3.55 -9.22
N ILE A 102 -4.76 -2.30 -9.03
CA ILE A 102 -3.80 -1.94 -8.00
C ILE A 102 -4.53 -1.07 -6.98
N LEU A 103 -4.57 -1.51 -5.74
CA LEU A 103 -5.29 -0.83 -4.66
C LEU A 103 -4.31 -0.16 -3.71
N GLU A 104 -4.61 1.07 -3.28
CA GLU A 104 -3.87 1.71 -2.22
C GLU A 104 -4.25 1.14 -0.85
N LYS A 105 -3.30 1.17 0.06
CA LYS A 105 -3.48 0.84 1.48
C LYS A 105 -3.93 2.11 2.24
N PHE A 106 -4.46 2.05 3.44
CA PHE A 106 -5.10 0.96 4.13
C PHE A 106 -6.34 0.56 3.34
N LEU A 107 -6.59 -0.73 3.15
CA LEU A 107 -7.62 -1.17 2.20
C LEU A 107 -9.00 -0.61 2.55
N PHE A 108 -9.57 -1.02 3.67
CA PHE A 108 -10.90 -0.61 4.10
C PHE A 108 -10.95 -0.33 5.60
N PRO A 109 -11.79 0.60 6.04
CA PRO A 109 -11.95 0.95 7.44
C PRO A 109 -12.95 0.04 8.19
N LYS A 110 -13.69 -0.84 7.49
CA LYS A 110 -14.67 -1.78 8.02
C LYS A 110 -14.30 -3.21 7.71
N MET A 111 -14.59 -4.12 8.64
CA MET A 111 -14.34 -5.56 8.46
C MET A 111 -15.23 -6.16 7.37
N SER A 112 -16.50 -5.74 7.28
CA SER A 112 -17.45 -6.23 6.27
C SER A 112 -17.00 -5.99 4.83
N ASP A 113 -16.28 -4.90 4.58
CA ASP A 113 -15.86 -4.51 3.23
C ASP A 113 -14.86 -5.53 2.62
N TYR A 114 -14.11 -6.26 3.46
CA TYR A 114 -13.13 -7.24 2.98
C TYR A 114 -13.76 -8.47 2.34
N ASP A 115 -14.81 -9.02 2.96
CA ASP A 115 -15.52 -10.17 2.42
C ASP A 115 -16.37 -9.76 1.20
N ASP A 116 -16.99 -8.59 1.26
CA ASP A 116 -17.77 -8.01 0.16
C ASP A 116 -16.91 -7.87 -1.10
N ILE A 117 -15.77 -7.21 -1.02
CA ILE A 117 -14.85 -7.04 -2.17
C ILE A 117 -14.21 -8.38 -2.59
N THR A 118 -13.96 -9.30 -1.67
CA THR A 118 -13.50 -10.64 -2.03
C THR A 118 -14.50 -11.36 -2.94
N ASN A 119 -15.78 -11.32 -2.58
CA ASN A 119 -16.86 -11.90 -3.37
C ASN A 119 -17.02 -11.18 -4.73
N LEU A 120 -16.97 -9.86 -4.74
CA LEU A 120 -17.04 -9.06 -5.97
C LEU A 120 -15.95 -9.46 -6.95
N PHE A 121 -14.70 -9.57 -6.49
CA PHE A 121 -13.56 -9.95 -7.34
C PHE A 121 -13.65 -11.39 -7.85
N GLN A 122 -14.15 -12.31 -7.04
CA GLN A 122 -14.35 -13.71 -7.47
C GLN A 122 -15.42 -13.80 -8.56
N ILE A 123 -16.57 -13.16 -8.38
CA ILE A 123 -17.69 -13.19 -9.33
C ILE A 123 -17.27 -12.58 -10.69
N ASN A 124 -16.50 -11.49 -10.67
CA ASN A 124 -16.10 -10.75 -11.87
C ASN A 124 -14.73 -11.16 -12.42
N ASN A 125 -14.09 -12.18 -11.84
CA ASN A 125 -12.76 -12.67 -12.23
C ASN A 125 -11.71 -11.54 -12.27
N VAL A 126 -11.71 -10.68 -11.26
CA VAL A 126 -10.78 -9.57 -11.11
C VAL A 126 -9.53 -10.01 -10.35
N GLN A 127 -8.35 -9.73 -10.90
CA GLN A 127 -7.08 -9.88 -10.21
C GLN A 127 -6.69 -8.56 -9.57
N ALA A 128 -6.32 -8.56 -8.30
CA ALA A 128 -5.95 -7.34 -7.61
C ALA A 128 -4.71 -7.52 -6.72
N TRP A 129 -3.91 -6.45 -6.65
CA TRP A 129 -2.72 -6.32 -5.80
C TRP A 129 -2.84 -5.07 -4.94
N VAL A 130 -2.19 -5.11 -3.79
CA VAL A 130 -2.18 -3.97 -2.86
C VAL A 130 -0.81 -3.34 -2.86
N ASN A 131 -0.77 -2.01 -2.96
CA ASN A 131 0.46 -1.23 -3.08
C ASN A 131 1.25 -1.13 -1.77
N CYS A 132 1.61 -2.29 -1.21
CA CYS A 132 2.65 -2.41 -0.21
C CYS A 132 4.00 -2.53 -0.92
N CYS A 133 4.50 -1.41 -1.44
CA CYS A 133 5.55 -1.34 -2.47
C CYS A 133 6.91 -1.93 -2.06
N ARG A 134 7.19 -2.14 -0.76
CA ARG A 134 8.48 -2.68 -0.30
C ARG A 134 8.82 -4.04 -0.92
N ARG A 135 7.82 -4.89 -1.16
CA ARG A 135 8.03 -6.17 -1.86
C ARG A 135 8.59 -6.00 -3.28
N TYR A 136 8.34 -4.86 -3.91
CA TYR A 136 8.82 -4.54 -5.25
C TYR A 136 10.27 -4.03 -5.26
N PHE A 137 10.79 -3.55 -4.13
CA PHE A 137 12.14 -2.99 -4.06
C PHE A 137 13.20 -4.09 -4.13
N SER A 138 14.15 -3.96 -5.03
CA SER A 138 15.19 -4.95 -5.27
C SER A 138 16.02 -5.27 -4.01
N CYS A 139 16.24 -4.28 -3.14
CA CYS A 139 16.95 -4.48 -1.87
C CYS A 139 16.19 -5.45 -0.94
N TYR A 140 14.87 -5.33 -0.82
CA TYR A 140 14.06 -6.25 -0.01
C TYR A 140 13.88 -7.63 -0.66
N GLN A 141 13.84 -7.70 -1.99
CA GLN A 141 13.84 -8.99 -2.70
C GLN A 141 15.15 -9.76 -2.49
N LYS A 142 16.30 -9.07 -2.55
CA LYS A 142 17.60 -9.63 -2.19
C LYS A 142 17.65 -10.08 -0.74
N LEU A 143 17.19 -9.21 0.18
CA LEU A 143 17.13 -9.53 1.60
C LEU A 143 16.29 -10.77 1.89
N ARG A 144 15.13 -10.92 1.23
CA ARG A 144 14.32 -12.14 1.34
C ARG A 144 15.10 -13.40 0.96
N ASN A 145 15.92 -13.33 -0.09
CA ASN A 145 16.75 -14.45 -0.51
C ASN A 145 17.87 -14.75 0.51
N VAL A 146 18.48 -13.72 1.11
CA VAL A 146 19.48 -13.87 2.18
C VAL A 146 18.88 -14.55 3.40
N LEU A 147 17.66 -14.16 3.80
CA LEU A 147 16.98 -14.69 4.97
C LEU A 147 16.22 -16.02 4.68
N ALA A 148 16.18 -16.47 3.43
CA ALA A 148 15.50 -17.70 3.07
C ALA A 148 16.09 -18.91 3.82
N ASN A 149 15.20 -19.71 4.44
CA ASN A 149 15.57 -20.89 5.21
C ASN A 149 16.43 -20.61 6.47
N ASP A 150 16.38 -19.39 6.98
CA ASP A 150 17.17 -18.99 8.16
C ASP A 150 16.40 -19.05 9.49
N GLY A 151 15.30 -19.77 9.50
CA GLY A 151 14.44 -19.95 10.68
C GLY A 151 13.59 -18.72 11.00
N PRO A 152 13.03 -18.67 12.22
CA PRO A 152 12.20 -17.54 12.64
C PRO A 152 12.97 -16.22 12.70
N LEU A 153 12.30 -15.14 12.34
CA LEU A 153 12.85 -13.78 12.36
C LEU A 153 12.35 -13.01 13.59
N THR A 154 13.23 -12.18 14.15
CA THR A 154 12.84 -11.08 15.05
C THR A 154 12.94 -9.77 14.27
N PHE A 155 11.82 -9.07 14.11
CA PHE A 155 11.70 -7.84 13.33
C PHE A 155 11.33 -6.68 14.26
N ILE A 156 12.16 -5.66 14.40
CA ILE A 156 11.95 -4.53 15.30
C ILE A 156 12.13 -3.24 14.53
N LEU A 157 11.03 -2.48 14.38
CA LEU A 157 11.04 -1.14 13.81
C LEU A 157 10.77 -0.09 14.90
N GLU A 158 11.59 0.93 14.96
CA GLU A 158 11.43 2.07 15.86
C GLU A 158 11.64 3.38 15.10
N GLY A 159 10.83 4.39 15.42
CA GLY A 159 10.96 5.71 14.80
C GLY A 159 9.95 6.72 15.32
N LYS A 160 10.12 7.99 14.90
CA LYS A 160 9.28 9.11 15.34
C LYS A 160 8.13 9.34 14.38
N ASN A 161 6.90 9.39 14.88
CA ASN A 161 5.69 9.87 14.18
C ASN A 161 5.54 9.41 12.72
N TRP A 162 5.86 8.14 12.43
CA TRP A 162 5.81 7.61 11.07
C TRP A 162 4.40 7.16 10.64
N GLY A 163 3.38 7.37 11.47
CA GLY A 163 1.98 7.05 11.20
C GLY A 163 1.65 5.59 11.48
N LEU A 164 1.53 5.22 12.77
CA LEU A 164 1.35 3.83 13.20
C LEU A 164 0.10 3.18 12.59
N CYS A 165 -1.05 3.87 12.60
CA CYS A 165 -2.29 3.33 12.03
C CYS A 165 -2.23 3.22 10.51
N CYS A 166 -1.79 4.30 9.84
CA CYS A 166 -1.79 4.34 8.37
C CYS A 166 -0.71 3.45 7.76
N ASN A 167 0.49 3.38 8.38
CA ASN A 167 1.65 2.77 7.73
C ASN A 167 2.10 1.44 8.35
N SER A 168 1.52 1.00 9.49
CA SER A 168 1.86 -0.31 10.06
C SER A 168 1.70 -1.45 9.05
N ILE A 169 0.68 -1.38 8.21
CA ILE A 169 0.42 -2.42 7.22
C ILE A 169 1.57 -2.61 6.22
N HIS A 170 2.32 -1.56 5.89
CA HIS A 170 3.54 -1.70 5.07
C HIS A 170 4.63 -2.50 5.78
N GLN A 171 4.75 -2.37 7.10
CA GLN A 171 5.74 -3.08 7.90
C GLN A 171 5.28 -4.51 8.19
N ILE A 172 4.00 -4.70 8.47
CA ILE A 172 3.38 -6.02 8.63
C ILE A 172 3.51 -6.83 7.33
N ASP A 173 3.27 -6.21 6.19
CA ASP A 173 3.43 -6.81 4.87
C ASP A 173 4.90 -7.17 4.58
N LEU A 174 5.84 -6.26 4.89
CA LEU A 174 7.26 -6.54 4.74
C LEU A 174 7.72 -7.69 5.66
N PHE A 175 7.27 -7.70 6.92
CA PHE A 175 7.54 -8.79 7.86
C PHE A 175 7.02 -10.13 7.32
N ALA A 176 5.76 -10.18 6.86
CA ALA A 176 5.18 -11.38 6.27
C ALA A 176 5.94 -11.83 5.01
N PHE A 177 6.37 -10.89 4.17
CA PHE A 177 7.14 -11.17 2.97
C PHE A 177 8.51 -11.76 3.27
N LEU A 178 9.23 -11.24 4.27
CA LEU A 178 10.58 -11.69 4.62
C LEU A 178 10.55 -13.01 5.42
N SER A 179 9.60 -13.16 6.34
CA SER A 179 9.51 -14.33 7.23
C SER A 179 8.72 -15.50 6.64
N GLY A 180 7.88 -15.24 5.63
CA GLY A 180 6.92 -16.22 5.11
C GLY A 180 5.70 -16.44 6.02
N ALA A 181 5.49 -15.60 7.04
CA ALA A 181 4.35 -15.67 7.96
C ALA A 181 3.01 -15.45 7.24
N LYS A 182 1.99 -16.22 7.63
CA LYS A 182 0.62 -16.10 7.08
C LYS A 182 -0.38 -15.62 8.11
N LYS A 183 -0.14 -15.97 9.38
CA LYS A 183 -0.96 -15.54 10.52
C LYS A 183 -0.08 -14.89 11.56
N ILE A 184 -0.55 -13.78 12.11
CA ILE A 184 0.14 -13.01 13.14
C ILE A 184 -0.87 -12.72 14.25
N SER A 185 -0.55 -13.12 15.46
CA SER A 185 -1.32 -12.74 16.65
C SER A 185 -0.76 -11.44 17.20
N PHE A 186 -1.56 -10.37 17.19
CA PHE A 186 -1.12 -9.04 17.61
C PHE A 186 -1.43 -8.77 19.08
N ASP A 187 -0.52 -8.05 19.74
CA ASP A 187 -0.71 -7.37 21.01
C ASP A 187 -0.54 -5.86 20.77
N CYS A 188 -1.62 -5.13 20.93
CA CYS A 188 -1.69 -3.68 20.75
C CYS A 188 -1.81 -2.92 22.07
N SER A 189 -1.59 -3.58 23.22
CA SER A 189 -1.66 -2.97 24.56
C SER A 189 -0.61 -1.86 24.78
N GLY A 190 0.45 -1.83 23.94
CA GLY A 190 1.46 -0.79 23.94
C GLY A 190 1.14 0.45 23.09
N ILE A 191 -0.06 0.54 22.52
CA ILE A 191 -0.52 1.75 21.83
C ILE A 191 -0.90 2.80 22.87
N ASP A 192 -0.44 4.05 22.66
CA ASP A 192 -0.73 5.15 23.56
C ASP A 192 -2.23 5.50 23.54
N PRO A 193 -2.85 5.83 24.71
CA PRO A 193 -4.27 6.12 24.78
C PRO A 193 -4.60 7.53 24.29
N ILE A 194 -4.06 7.92 23.14
CA ILE A 194 -4.21 9.25 22.53
C ILE A 194 -4.53 9.09 21.05
N LEU A 195 -5.58 9.80 20.59
CA LEU A 195 -5.91 9.91 19.17
C LEU A 195 -5.40 11.23 18.62
N TYR A 196 -4.67 11.16 17.53
CA TYR A 196 -4.21 12.33 16.78
C TYR A 196 -5.03 12.46 15.49
N GLU A 197 -5.17 13.69 15.00
CA GLU A 197 -5.66 13.87 13.63
C GLU A 197 -4.57 13.44 12.63
N SER A 198 -4.98 12.70 11.62
CA SER A 198 -4.09 12.36 10.50
C SER A 198 -3.86 13.59 9.61
N LYS A 199 -2.79 13.59 8.82
CA LYS A 199 -2.54 14.60 7.77
C LYS A 199 -3.71 14.72 6.77
N ARG A 200 -4.53 13.70 6.64
CA ARG A 200 -5.75 13.70 5.83
C ARG A 200 -6.96 13.93 6.73
N ALA A 201 -7.72 15.00 6.45
CA ALA A 201 -8.91 15.36 7.21
C ALA A 201 -9.91 14.19 7.33
N GLY A 202 -10.46 14.02 8.53
CA GLY A 202 -11.41 12.95 8.85
C GLY A 202 -10.81 11.57 9.10
N TYR A 203 -9.49 11.46 9.18
CA TYR A 203 -8.76 10.25 9.57
C TYR A 203 -7.95 10.47 10.84
N ILE A 204 -7.61 9.39 11.53
CA ILE A 204 -6.86 9.41 12.78
C ILE A 204 -5.51 8.73 12.68
N GLU A 205 -4.65 9.02 13.65
CA GLU A 205 -3.39 8.35 13.94
C GLU A 205 -3.25 8.06 15.42
N MET A 206 -2.39 7.10 15.73
CA MET A 206 -1.98 6.72 17.07
C MET A 206 -0.45 6.63 17.13
N THR A 207 0.11 6.69 18.32
CA THR A 207 1.51 6.39 18.63
C THR A 207 1.60 5.19 19.55
N GLY A 208 2.83 4.73 19.84
CA GLY A 208 3.07 3.59 20.71
C GLY A 208 3.64 2.37 19.98
N THR A 209 3.39 1.20 20.51
CA THR A 209 4.02 -0.05 20.06
C THR A 209 2.98 -1.14 19.78
N ILE A 210 3.13 -1.79 18.65
CA ILE A 210 2.43 -3.03 18.27
C ILE A 210 3.42 -4.18 18.32
N LYS A 211 3.08 -5.27 18.98
CA LYS A 211 3.83 -6.53 18.94
C LYS A 211 3.03 -7.60 18.23
N GLY A 212 3.73 -8.57 17.65
CA GLY A 212 3.09 -9.70 16.98
C GLY A 212 3.95 -10.95 17.03
N VAL A 213 3.29 -12.11 17.08
CA VAL A 213 3.92 -13.44 16.99
C VAL A 213 3.26 -14.17 15.83
N ALA A 214 4.08 -14.64 14.90
CA ALA A 214 3.64 -15.33 13.69
C ALA A 214 3.52 -16.84 13.90
N ASP A 215 2.73 -17.47 13.02
CA ASP A 215 2.49 -18.93 12.98
C ASP A 215 3.76 -19.76 12.76
N ASN A 216 4.82 -19.16 12.21
CA ASN A 216 6.12 -19.81 11.99
C ASN A 216 7.16 -19.50 13.10
N GLY A 217 6.74 -18.90 14.22
CA GLY A 217 7.60 -18.56 15.35
C GLY A 217 8.35 -17.22 15.19
N SER A 218 8.22 -16.51 14.08
CA SER A 218 8.79 -15.18 13.91
C SER A 218 8.06 -14.15 14.78
N SER A 219 8.74 -13.09 15.20
CA SER A 219 8.19 -12.02 16.03
C SER A 219 8.36 -10.65 15.39
N LEU A 220 7.37 -9.80 15.61
CA LEU A 220 7.30 -8.42 15.12
C LEU A 220 7.15 -7.47 16.31
N GLN A 221 7.90 -6.39 16.32
CA GLN A 221 7.63 -5.20 17.14
C GLN A 221 7.78 -3.96 16.25
N ILE A 222 6.76 -3.13 16.18
CA ILE A 222 6.81 -1.87 15.45
C ILE A 222 6.36 -0.74 16.37
N SER A 223 7.20 0.28 16.50
CA SER A 223 6.99 1.40 17.40
C SER A 223 7.06 2.72 16.66
N SER A 224 6.02 3.54 16.83
CA SER A 224 5.96 4.93 16.35
C SER A 224 5.81 5.84 17.57
N PHE A 225 6.90 6.40 18.03
CA PHE A 225 6.90 7.24 19.21
C PHE A 225 6.58 8.70 18.86
N ALA A 226 5.93 9.42 19.77
CA ALA A 226 5.73 10.87 19.66
C ALA A 226 7.08 11.61 19.64
N GLU A 227 8.00 11.19 20.51
CA GLU A 227 9.39 11.65 20.55
C GLU A 227 10.33 10.46 20.38
N PHE A 228 11.35 10.63 19.55
CA PHE A 228 12.37 9.62 19.27
C PHE A 228 13.62 10.30 18.74
N ASP A 229 14.78 9.99 19.31
CA ASP A 229 16.05 10.57 18.91
C ASP A 229 16.74 9.70 17.82
N GLY A 230 17.17 10.37 16.77
CA GLY A 230 17.87 9.75 15.66
C GLY A 230 16.94 9.27 14.52
N PRO A 231 17.52 8.62 13.51
CA PRO A 231 16.78 8.10 12.36
C PRO A 231 15.96 6.87 12.74
N GLY A 232 14.80 6.72 12.10
CA GLY A 232 14.03 5.48 12.21
C GLY A 232 14.86 4.28 11.77
N LYS A 233 14.80 3.20 12.54
CA LYS A 233 15.59 1.99 12.32
C LYS A 233 14.73 0.73 12.33
N LEU A 234 14.92 -0.10 11.33
CA LEU A 234 14.43 -1.46 11.28
C LEU A 234 15.61 -2.41 11.56
N SER A 235 15.49 -3.22 12.60
CA SER A 235 16.43 -4.30 12.91
C SER A 235 15.78 -5.65 12.65
N ILE A 236 16.48 -6.53 11.95
CA ILE A 236 16.02 -7.91 11.70
C ILE A 236 17.09 -8.86 12.16
N LYS A 237 16.71 -9.81 13.02
CA LYS A 237 17.59 -10.87 13.48
C LYS A 237 17.02 -12.22 13.08
N SER A 238 17.84 -13.05 12.51
CA SER A 238 17.58 -14.46 12.21
C SER A 238 18.59 -15.34 12.94
N GLN A 239 18.63 -16.62 12.61
CA GLN A 239 19.61 -17.53 13.20
C GLN A 239 21.06 -17.20 12.79
N ARG A 240 21.26 -16.76 11.53
CA ARG A 240 22.60 -16.53 10.94
C ARG A 240 22.90 -15.06 10.65
N HIS A 241 21.89 -14.21 10.51
CA HIS A 241 22.06 -12.85 10.04
C HIS A 241 21.51 -11.81 11.01
N TYR A 242 22.18 -10.66 11.06
CA TYR A 242 21.70 -9.44 11.70
C TYR A 242 21.69 -8.31 10.69
N VAL A 243 20.53 -7.68 10.51
CA VAL A 243 20.30 -6.65 9.51
C VAL A 243 19.84 -5.37 10.18
N GLU A 244 20.39 -4.25 9.78
CA GLU A 244 19.92 -2.90 10.14
C GLU A 244 19.56 -2.12 8.88
N ILE A 245 18.40 -1.48 8.89
CA ILE A 245 17.89 -0.72 7.76
C ILE A 245 17.45 0.66 8.25
N TYR A 246 17.96 1.68 7.57
CA TYR A 246 17.66 3.08 7.77
C TYR A 246 17.06 3.62 6.47
N GLU A 247 15.74 3.40 6.26
CA GLU A 247 15.07 3.77 5.00
C GLU A 247 15.25 5.25 4.66
N GLY A 248 15.14 6.14 5.65
CA GLY A 248 15.34 7.58 5.47
C GLY A 248 16.76 8.00 5.05
N LEU A 249 17.72 7.09 5.20
CA LEU A 249 19.12 7.31 4.81
C LEU A 249 19.54 6.47 3.59
N ASN A 250 18.62 5.72 2.99
CA ASN A 250 18.90 4.73 1.93
C ASN A 250 20.06 3.78 2.31
N LYS A 251 20.07 3.32 3.57
CA LYS A 251 21.16 2.52 4.10
C LYS A 251 20.65 1.18 4.64
N MET A 252 21.30 0.09 4.22
CA MET A 252 21.12 -1.27 4.73
C MET A 252 22.48 -1.85 5.13
N ILE A 253 22.54 -2.52 6.28
CA ILE A 253 23.74 -3.19 6.77
C ILE A 253 23.37 -4.63 7.07
N ILE A 254 24.08 -5.59 6.49
CA ILE A 254 23.91 -7.02 6.74
C ILE A 254 25.22 -7.54 7.32
N ASP A 255 25.21 -8.08 8.54
CA ASP A 255 26.39 -8.64 9.24
C ASP A 255 27.59 -7.67 9.23
N SER A 256 27.32 -6.39 9.51
CA SER A 256 28.29 -5.28 9.51
C SER A 256 28.80 -4.86 8.13
N ILE A 257 28.27 -5.39 7.02
CA ILE A 257 28.59 -4.99 5.66
C ILE A 257 27.47 -4.11 5.13
N GLU A 258 27.83 -2.92 4.62
CA GLU A 258 26.86 -2.02 4.00
C GLU A 258 26.50 -2.51 2.59
N GLU A 259 25.18 -2.70 2.36
CA GLU A 259 24.63 -3.13 1.09
C GLU A 259 23.94 -1.95 0.38
N PRO A 260 24.00 -1.90 -0.97
CA PRO A 260 23.32 -0.88 -1.74
C PRO A 260 21.80 -0.91 -1.51
N MET A 261 21.23 0.22 -1.13
CA MET A 261 19.81 0.40 -0.93
C MET A 261 19.28 1.56 -1.78
N ASN A 262 18.15 1.35 -2.41
CA ASN A 262 17.42 2.38 -3.14
C ASN A 262 15.93 2.27 -2.80
N MET A 263 15.36 3.38 -2.37
CA MET A 263 13.94 3.52 -2.04
C MET A 263 13.27 4.38 -3.12
N PRO A 264 12.75 3.77 -4.20
CA PRO A 264 12.11 4.52 -5.27
C PRO A 264 10.81 5.19 -4.79
N TYR A 265 10.53 6.37 -5.32
CA TYR A 265 9.25 7.05 -5.11
C TYR A 265 8.12 6.37 -5.90
N GLN A 266 6.86 6.61 -5.50
CA GLN A 266 5.70 6.06 -6.23
C GLN A 266 5.70 6.49 -7.71
N SER A 267 6.15 7.70 -8.00
CA SER A 267 6.33 8.21 -9.36
C SER A 267 7.43 7.51 -10.19
N ASP A 268 8.17 6.58 -9.59
CA ASP A 268 9.18 5.75 -10.28
C ASP A 268 8.74 4.28 -10.39
N LEU A 269 7.64 3.92 -9.73
CA LEU A 269 7.16 2.54 -9.63
C LEU A 269 6.02 2.23 -10.60
N THR A 270 5.06 3.13 -10.73
CA THR A 270 3.79 2.82 -11.40
C THR A 270 3.97 2.42 -12.86
N GLY A 271 4.89 3.09 -13.58
CA GLY A 271 5.22 2.68 -14.94
C GLY A 271 5.72 1.25 -15.02
N LYS A 272 6.60 0.86 -14.11
CA LYS A 272 7.13 -0.51 -14.01
C LYS A 272 6.05 -1.53 -13.66
N TYR A 273 5.10 -1.17 -12.79
CA TYR A 273 3.95 -2.04 -12.49
C TYR A 273 3.13 -2.33 -13.75
N VAL A 274 2.85 -1.30 -14.54
CA VAL A 274 2.10 -1.45 -15.78
C VAL A 274 2.87 -2.26 -16.81
N GLU A 275 4.18 -2.05 -16.95
CA GLU A 275 5.05 -2.86 -17.81
C GLU A 275 5.03 -4.35 -17.42
N ASP A 276 5.16 -4.64 -16.11
CA ASP A 276 5.13 -6.01 -15.61
C ASP A 276 3.74 -6.66 -15.83
N LEU A 277 2.65 -5.95 -15.49
CA LEU A 277 1.29 -6.44 -15.71
C LEU A 277 0.99 -6.68 -17.20
N SER A 278 1.42 -5.79 -18.08
CA SER A 278 1.25 -5.93 -19.53
C SER A 278 2.01 -7.14 -20.09
N ARG A 279 3.14 -7.51 -19.49
CA ARG A 279 4.00 -8.60 -19.94
C ARG A 279 3.65 -9.94 -19.29
N THR A 280 3.39 -9.95 -17.99
CA THR A 280 3.33 -11.17 -17.19
C THR A 280 1.97 -11.43 -16.55
N HIS A 281 1.07 -10.45 -16.59
CA HIS A 281 -0.20 -10.43 -15.84
C HIS A 281 -0.01 -10.69 -14.34
N SER A 282 1.13 -10.27 -13.76
CA SER A 282 1.45 -10.47 -12.35
C SER A 282 2.36 -9.36 -11.84
N LEU A 283 2.27 -9.08 -10.53
CA LEU A 283 3.16 -8.18 -9.81
C LEU A 283 3.78 -8.87 -8.60
N PRO A 284 5.04 -8.55 -8.24
CA PRO A 284 5.64 -9.00 -6.99
C PRO A 284 5.17 -8.16 -5.78
N LEU A 285 3.94 -7.66 -5.81
CA LEU A 285 3.22 -7.09 -4.68
C LEU A 285 2.36 -8.14 -3.99
N ALA A 286 1.87 -7.84 -2.79
CA ALA A 286 0.88 -8.71 -2.16
C ALA A 286 -0.39 -8.78 -3.01
N SER A 287 -0.87 -9.98 -3.31
CA SER A 287 -2.21 -10.15 -3.87
C SER A 287 -3.25 -9.57 -2.92
N TYR A 288 -4.43 -9.19 -3.44
CA TYR A 288 -5.53 -8.74 -2.60
C TYR A 288 -5.81 -9.74 -1.46
N LYS A 289 -5.83 -11.05 -1.75
CA LYS A 289 -6.07 -12.11 -0.76
C LYS A 289 -5.04 -12.11 0.37
N GLU A 290 -3.75 -12.00 0.05
CA GLU A 290 -2.68 -11.95 1.06
C GLU A 290 -2.77 -10.68 1.90
N SER A 291 -2.89 -9.52 1.25
CA SER A 291 -2.94 -8.24 1.93
C SER A 291 -4.22 -8.06 2.75
N SER A 292 -5.38 -8.44 2.20
CA SER A 292 -6.67 -8.46 2.91
C SER A 292 -6.58 -9.27 4.22
N ASN A 293 -5.97 -10.46 4.16
CA ASN A 293 -5.76 -11.28 5.35
C ASN A 293 -4.92 -10.56 6.43
N LEU A 294 -3.86 -9.85 6.05
CA LEU A 294 -3.03 -9.08 7.01
C LEU A 294 -3.79 -7.88 7.58
N HIS A 295 -4.54 -7.16 6.75
CA HIS A 295 -5.38 -6.05 7.20
C HIS A 295 -6.44 -6.50 8.21
N GLN A 296 -7.12 -7.61 7.92
CA GLN A 296 -8.16 -8.17 8.79
C GLN A 296 -7.61 -8.65 10.16
N GLN A 297 -6.34 -8.99 10.24
CA GLN A 297 -5.72 -9.38 11.50
C GLN A 297 -5.41 -8.17 12.40
N ILE A 298 -5.10 -6.99 11.85
CA ILE A 298 -4.73 -5.81 12.65
C ILE A 298 -5.88 -4.81 12.84
N LEU A 299 -6.79 -4.66 11.89
CA LEU A 299 -7.87 -3.67 11.92
C LEU A 299 -8.77 -3.77 13.17
N PRO A 300 -9.18 -4.97 13.64
CA PRO A 300 -10.02 -5.09 14.85
C PRO A 300 -9.38 -4.47 16.10
N HIS A 301 -8.05 -4.53 16.23
CA HIS A 301 -7.33 -3.91 17.35
C HIS A 301 -7.39 -2.38 17.29
N PHE A 302 -7.17 -1.79 16.11
CA PHE A 302 -7.30 -0.34 15.94
C PHE A 302 -8.73 0.13 16.19
N LEU A 303 -9.72 -0.62 15.68
CA LEU A 303 -11.14 -0.30 15.89
C LEU A 303 -11.52 -0.36 17.37
N GLN A 304 -11.07 -1.39 18.09
CA GLN A 304 -11.32 -1.53 19.53
C GLN A 304 -10.75 -0.33 20.31
N ILE A 305 -9.48 0.03 20.06
CA ILE A 305 -8.83 1.16 20.73
C ILE A 305 -9.53 2.47 20.38
N TYR A 306 -9.87 2.68 19.11
CA TYR A 306 -10.61 3.85 18.65
C TYR A 306 -11.96 4.00 19.40
N ASN A 307 -12.74 2.92 19.46
CA ASN A 307 -14.03 2.90 20.13
C ASN A 307 -13.90 3.19 21.64
N GLN A 308 -12.92 2.56 22.30
CA GLN A 308 -12.65 2.80 23.72
C GLN A 308 -12.28 4.26 23.99
N LEU A 309 -11.39 4.86 23.20
CA LEU A 309 -10.94 6.24 23.39
C LEU A 309 -12.02 7.28 23.06
N LYS A 310 -12.92 6.97 22.12
CA LYS A 310 -14.05 7.86 21.76
C LYS A 310 -15.30 7.62 22.61
N GLY A 311 -15.40 6.51 23.33
CA GLY A 311 -16.61 6.12 24.06
C GLY A 311 -17.79 5.82 23.13
N ILE A 312 -17.53 5.18 21.98
CA ILE A 312 -18.54 4.82 20.95
C ILE A 312 -18.46 3.34 20.58
N ASP A 313 -19.46 2.87 19.85
CA ASP A 313 -19.50 1.53 19.25
C ASP A 313 -19.66 1.68 17.73
N SER A 314 -18.55 1.96 17.05
CA SER A 314 -18.49 2.11 15.59
C SER A 314 -17.99 0.83 14.95
N ASP A 315 -18.52 0.49 13.76
CA ASP A 315 -17.98 -0.57 12.90
C ASP A 315 -16.86 -0.06 11.95
N LEU A 316 -16.57 1.25 12.02
CA LEU A 316 -15.61 1.94 11.16
C LEU A 316 -14.45 2.52 11.97
N CYS A 317 -13.22 2.09 11.64
CA CYS A 317 -11.98 2.72 12.12
C CYS A 317 -11.49 3.73 11.06
N PRO A 318 -11.45 5.04 11.34
CA PRO A 318 -11.13 6.06 10.34
C PRO A 318 -9.62 6.19 10.09
N ILE A 319 -9.00 5.15 9.51
CA ILE A 319 -7.58 5.10 9.11
C ILE A 319 -7.44 4.96 7.59
N THR A 320 -6.30 5.38 6.98
CA THR A 320 -6.13 5.37 5.52
C THR A 320 -4.67 5.13 5.07
#